data_907fccfd61b57e866896154fb8579ae3
#
_entry.id   907fccfd61b57e866896154fb8579ae3
#
_cell.length_a   1.000
_cell.length_b   1.000
_cell.length_c   1.000
_cell.angle_alpha   90.00
_cell.angle_beta   90.00
_cell.angle_gamma   90.00
#
_symmetry.space_group_name_H-M   'P 1'
#
loop_
_entity.id
_entity.type
_entity.pdbx_description
1 polymer ?
#
loop_
_entity_poly.entity_id
_entity_poly.type
_entity_poly.pdbx_seq_one_letter_code
_entity_poly.pdbx_strand_id
1 'polypeptide(L)'
;VIRPSPILPALLAAAFLVAAAVRARSADEHPAQREGEPGEDDARADRSPGAAPPSQQTLMTARGFVRYRGAWRTSQEIELIERSEREKVTQKQWGPRLEKLRRRLDDPATAATAAEELREIVDPAAVPSLGGAVAREPVPQVRAFLLEALARIGTPDAIAIIVQVAIDHTDPDTRLTAVERLQAVGPRIAEPALVAALGGPDNARLNRAAEALGALKLVGATAPLVDALETEHVVIASDGRQAGQTSVAFGNAGGEGLSLGGGPKKGKVRLRNEAALAALVHITGQDFQWNLPAWRHWLASRELAAPVDLRRSR
;
A
#
# COMPACT_ATOMS: atom_id res chain seq x y z
N VAL A 1 26.29 27.74 14.83
CA VAL A 1 25.84 27.83 13.45
C VAL A 1 25.95 26.43 12.86
N ILE A 2 24.90 25.64 12.96
CA ILE A 2 24.82 24.27 12.41
C ILE A 2 23.78 24.30 11.28
N ARG A 3 24.23 24.05 10.07
CA ARG A 3 23.36 23.93 8.89
C ARG A 3 22.74 22.53 8.87
N PRO A 4 21.43 22.36 8.70
CA PRO A 4 20.85 21.07 8.42
C PRO A 4 20.93 20.73 6.92
N SER A 5 21.40 19.52 6.61
CA SER A 5 21.37 18.93 5.27
C SER A 5 19.94 18.51 4.89
N PRO A 6 19.52 18.67 3.62
CA PRO A 6 18.21 18.22 3.18
C PRO A 6 18.27 16.71 2.86
N ILE A 7 17.56 15.91 3.64
CA ILE A 7 17.27 14.51 3.29
C ILE A 7 15.97 14.52 2.47
N LEU A 8 16.08 14.21 1.17
CA LEU A 8 14.96 13.93 0.32
C LEU A 8 14.29 12.61 0.73
N PRO A 9 12.98 12.54 0.91
CA PRO A 9 12.27 11.27 0.96
C PRO A 9 12.03 10.77 -0.46
N ALA A 10 12.61 9.62 -0.79
CA ALA A 10 12.32 8.87 -1.99
C ALA A 10 10.89 8.31 -1.90
N LEU A 11 10.00 8.81 -2.76
CA LEU A 11 8.67 8.25 -3.00
C LEU A 11 8.84 6.91 -3.74
N LEU A 12 8.58 5.80 -3.04
CA LEU A 12 8.43 4.49 -3.65
C LEU A 12 7.04 4.40 -4.31
N ALA A 13 7.00 4.59 -5.62
CA ALA A 13 5.89 4.16 -6.44
C ALA A 13 6.01 2.65 -6.65
N ALA A 14 5.20 1.85 -5.97
CA ALA A 14 5.05 0.42 -6.24
C ALA A 14 4.19 0.24 -7.48
N ALA A 15 4.83 0.15 -8.66
CA ALA A 15 4.20 -0.33 -9.88
C ALA A 15 4.23 -1.86 -9.87
N PHE A 16 3.08 -2.49 -9.79
CA PHE A 16 2.91 -3.92 -10.05
C PHE A 16 3.10 -4.18 -11.54
N LEU A 17 4.28 -4.68 -11.92
CA LEU A 17 4.59 -5.15 -13.25
C LEU A 17 4.48 -6.67 -13.24
N VAL A 18 3.36 -7.21 -13.72
CA VAL A 18 3.24 -8.63 -14.04
C VAL A 18 3.89 -8.84 -15.40
N ALA A 19 5.14 -9.28 -15.40
CA ALA A 19 5.85 -9.72 -16.60
C ALA A 19 5.62 -11.22 -16.80
N ALA A 20 4.76 -11.59 -17.75
CA ALA A 20 4.68 -12.94 -18.28
C ALA A 20 5.85 -13.15 -19.25
N ALA A 21 6.87 -13.89 -18.82
CA ALA A 21 7.97 -14.31 -19.68
C ALA A 21 7.54 -15.51 -20.52
N VAL A 22 7.30 -15.29 -21.82
CA VAL A 22 7.24 -16.34 -22.82
C VAL A 22 8.67 -16.62 -23.28
N ARG A 23 9.20 -17.78 -22.92
CA ARG A 23 10.46 -18.31 -23.42
C ARG A 23 10.28 -18.83 -24.84
N ALA A 24 10.86 -18.16 -25.83
CA ALA A 24 11.13 -18.73 -27.14
C ALA A 24 12.35 -19.65 -27.02
N ARG A 25 12.17 -20.91 -27.31
CA ARG A 25 13.28 -21.88 -27.54
C ARG A 25 13.62 -21.87 -29.02
N SER A 26 14.82 -21.44 -29.34
CA SER A 26 15.50 -21.73 -30.57
C SER A 26 15.96 -23.18 -30.55
N ALA A 27 15.69 -23.92 -31.57
CA ALA A 27 16.42 -25.13 -31.92
C ALA A 27 16.83 -25.05 -33.37
N ASP A 28 18.12 -24.81 -33.58
CA ASP A 28 18.86 -25.16 -34.79
C ASP A 28 18.90 -26.66 -34.94
N GLU A 29 18.70 -27.12 -36.16
CA GLU A 29 19.43 -28.26 -36.71
C GLU A 29 19.15 -28.41 -38.22
N HIS A 30 20.18 -28.26 -39.00
CA HIS A 30 20.39 -28.69 -40.39
C HIS A 30 21.37 -29.87 -40.34
N PRO A 31 21.65 -30.68 -41.37
CA PRO A 31 21.00 -30.99 -42.66
C PRO A 31 20.95 -32.50 -42.98
N ALA A 32 20.30 -32.92 -44.03
CA ALA A 32 20.80 -33.99 -44.89
C ALA A 32 20.02 -34.09 -46.21
N GLN A 33 20.80 -34.05 -47.27
CA GLN A 33 20.43 -34.30 -48.67
C GLN A 33 19.96 -35.74 -48.91
N ARG A 34 19.05 -35.96 -49.83
CA ARG A 34 19.08 -37.08 -50.75
C ARG A 34 18.27 -36.81 -52.02
N GLU A 35 18.99 -37.03 -53.11
CA GLU A 35 18.62 -37.00 -54.54
C GLU A 35 17.59 -38.12 -54.89
N GLY A 36 16.88 -37.90 -55.99
CA GLY A 36 16.16 -38.93 -56.71
C GLY A 36 14.97 -38.43 -57.53
N GLU A 37 15.22 -38.09 -58.76
CA GLU A 37 14.25 -37.95 -59.91
C GLU A 37 13.69 -39.35 -60.31
N PRO A 38 12.80 -39.48 -61.34
CA PRO A 38 11.89 -38.53 -61.99
C PRO A 38 10.48 -39.14 -62.24
N GLY A 39 9.57 -38.35 -62.81
CA GLY A 39 8.51 -38.98 -63.59
C GLY A 39 7.13 -38.35 -63.52
N GLU A 40 6.77 -37.76 -64.70
CA GLU A 40 5.47 -37.74 -65.34
C GLU A 40 4.36 -36.80 -64.82
N ASP A 41 4.20 -35.76 -65.56
CA ASP A 41 3.05 -35.35 -66.38
C ASP A 41 1.67 -35.11 -65.82
N ASP A 42 1.20 -33.90 -66.16
CA ASP A 42 -0.21 -33.54 -66.41
C ASP A 42 -1.26 -33.59 -65.30
N ALA A 43 -1.34 -32.47 -64.63
CA ALA A 43 -2.66 -31.88 -64.34
C ALA A 43 -2.50 -30.35 -64.12
N ARG A 44 -2.52 -29.59 -65.19
CA ARG A 44 -2.84 -28.17 -65.16
C ARG A 44 -4.30 -28.02 -64.75
N ALA A 45 -4.59 -28.06 -63.45
CA ALA A 45 -5.86 -27.63 -62.86
C ALA A 45 -5.67 -26.20 -62.36
N ASP A 46 -6.34 -25.32 -63.03
CA ASP A 46 -6.92 -24.03 -62.65
C ASP A 46 -6.55 -23.53 -61.24
N ARG A 47 -5.35 -22.93 -61.11
CA ARG A 47 -5.01 -22.11 -59.97
C ARG A 47 -5.58 -20.71 -60.19
N SER A 48 -6.81 -20.50 -59.74
CA SER A 48 -7.30 -19.14 -59.46
C SER A 48 -6.19 -18.34 -58.74
N PRO A 49 -5.91 -17.09 -59.16
CA PRO A 49 -4.86 -16.30 -58.53
C PRO A 49 -5.13 -16.21 -57.03
N GLY A 50 -4.31 -16.91 -56.24
CA GLY A 50 -4.46 -16.98 -54.81
C GLY A 50 -4.59 -15.58 -54.19
N ALA A 51 -5.67 -15.33 -53.52
CA ALA A 51 -5.90 -14.10 -52.81
C ALA A 51 -4.66 -13.82 -51.94
N ALA A 52 -4.04 -12.66 -52.13
CA ALA A 52 -2.92 -12.23 -51.28
C ALA A 52 -3.28 -12.39 -49.83
N PRO A 53 -2.37 -12.89 -48.97
CA PRO A 53 -2.68 -13.07 -47.55
C PRO A 53 -3.23 -11.77 -46.95
N PRO A 54 -4.24 -11.84 -46.13
CA PRO A 54 -4.87 -10.65 -45.60
C PRO A 54 -3.83 -9.80 -44.84
N SER A 55 -3.86 -8.50 -45.09
CA SER A 55 -2.92 -7.57 -44.43
C SER A 55 -3.04 -7.67 -42.90
N GLN A 56 -1.95 -7.39 -42.18
CA GLN A 56 -1.96 -7.36 -40.73
C GLN A 56 -3.11 -6.47 -40.20
N GLN A 57 -3.39 -5.38 -40.86
CA GLN A 57 -4.49 -4.49 -40.52
C GLN A 57 -5.83 -5.20 -40.63
N THR A 58 -6.08 -5.92 -41.71
CA THR A 58 -7.32 -6.68 -41.90
C THR A 58 -7.51 -7.74 -40.81
N LEU A 59 -6.43 -8.48 -40.48
CA LEU A 59 -6.45 -9.49 -39.44
C LEU A 59 -6.72 -8.90 -38.05
N MET A 60 -6.09 -7.78 -37.71
CA MET A 60 -6.28 -7.14 -36.40
C MET A 60 -7.68 -6.53 -36.27
N THR A 61 -8.16 -5.87 -37.33
CA THR A 61 -9.53 -5.32 -37.32
C THR A 61 -10.59 -6.42 -37.26
N ALA A 62 -10.42 -7.54 -37.96
CA ALA A 62 -11.31 -8.70 -37.84
C ALA A 62 -11.36 -9.32 -36.43
N ARG A 63 -10.28 -9.16 -35.66
CA ARG A 63 -10.18 -9.57 -34.25
C ARG A 63 -10.71 -8.51 -33.26
N GLY A 64 -11.28 -7.41 -33.76
CA GLY A 64 -11.85 -6.34 -32.92
C GLY A 64 -10.81 -5.35 -32.37
N PHE A 65 -9.55 -5.35 -32.91
CA PHE A 65 -8.55 -4.36 -32.53
C PHE A 65 -8.67 -3.09 -33.39
N VAL A 66 -8.46 -1.94 -32.79
CA VAL A 66 -8.44 -0.62 -33.41
C VAL A 66 -7.02 -0.03 -33.28
N ARG A 67 -6.54 0.62 -34.31
CA ARG A 67 -5.25 1.32 -34.22
C ARG A 67 -5.42 2.64 -33.50
N TYR A 68 -4.90 2.71 -32.27
CA TYR A 68 -5.00 3.87 -31.39
C TYR A 68 -3.59 4.34 -31.00
N ARG A 69 -3.24 5.58 -31.36
CA ARG A 69 -1.91 6.18 -31.07
C ARG A 69 -0.72 5.31 -31.45
N GLY A 70 -0.79 4.66 -32.61
CA GLY A 70 0.28 3.83 -33.13
C GLY A 70 0.29 2.36 -32.67
N ALA A 71 -0.55 1.97 -31.71
CA ALA A 71 -0.67 0.59 -31.22
C ALA A 71 -2.06 -0.02 -31.53
N TRP A 72 -2.11 -1.35 -31.66
CA TRP A 72 -3.37 -2.08 -31.77
C TRP A 72 -3.95 -2.29 -30.36
N ARG A 73 -5.20 -1.85 -30.15
CA ARG A 73 -5.88 -1.91 -28.85
C ARG A 73 -7.33 -2.32 -29.04
N THR A 74 -7.90 -2.94 -28.02
CA THR A 74 -9.33 -3.18 -27.98
C THR A 74 -10.09 -1.88 -27.64
N SER A 75 -11.35 -1.80 -27.97
CA SER A 75 -12.20 -0.66 -27.62
C SER A 75 -12.23 -0.41 -26.10
N GLN A 76 -12.21 -1.49 -25.28
CA GLN A 76 -12.15 -1.40 -23.83
C GLN A 76 -10.84 -0.79 -23.33
N GLU A 77 -9.69 -1.20 -23.90
CA GLU A 77 -8.40 -0.61 -23.54
C GLU A 77 -8.33 0.88 -23.89
N ILE A 78 -8.88 1.28 -25.04
CA ILE A 78 -8.94 2.69 -25.45
C ILE A 78 -9.78 3.48 -24.46
N GLU A 79 -10.97 2.97 -24.09
CA GLU A 79 -11.83 3.64 -23.09
C GLU A 79 -11.15 3.80 -21.73
N LEU A 80 -10.45 2.77 -21.27
CA LEU A 80 -9.67 2.83 -20.01
C LEU A 80 -8.56 3.88 -20.06
N ILE A 81 -7.82 3.95 -21.20
CA ILE A 81 -6.76 4.94 -21.39
C ILE A 81 -7.34 6.36 -21.36
N GLU A 82 -8.41 6.60 -22.13
CA GLU A 82 -9.05 7.91 -22.20
C GLU A 82 -9.66 8.34 -20.85
N ARG A 83 -10.26 7.38 -20.12
CA ARG A 83 -10.75 7.63 -18.76
C ARG A 83 -9.62 8.04 -17.82
N SER A 84 -8.53 7.26 -17.82
CA SER A 84 -7.34 7.58 -16.99
C SER A 84 -6.73 8.94 -17.32
N GLU A 85 -6.71 9.32 -18.60
CA GLU A 85 -6.20 10.64 -19.01
C GLU A 85 -7.13 11.77 -18.56
N ARG A 86 -8.43 11.61 -18.70
CA ARG A 86 -9.42 12.59 -18.18
C ARG A 86 -9.28 12.75 -16.67
N GLU A 87 -9.16 11.64 -15.93
CA GLU A 87 -8.94 11.66 -14.48
C GLU A 87 -7.66 12.41 -14.11
N LYS A 88 -6.55 12.15 -14.79
CA LYS A 88 -5.28 12.86 -14.57
C LYS A 88 -5.37 14.37 -14.81
N VAL A 89 -6.11 14.78 -15.86
CA VAL A 89 -6.34 16.21 -16.15
C VAL A 89 -7.16 16.85 -15.01
N THR A 90 -8.23 16.19 -14.59
CA THR A 90 -9.08 16.68 -13.49
C THR A 90 -8.29 16.73 -12.16
N GLN A 91 -7.50 15.71 -11.84
CA GLN A 91 -6.62 15.72 -10.67
C GLN A 91 -5.65 16.90 -10.65
N LYS A 92 -5.04 17.23 -11.81
CA LYS A 92 -4.12 18.37 -11.91
C LYS A 92 -4.78 19.71 -11.62
N GLN A 93 -6.07 19.84 -11.85
CA GLN A 93 -6.81 21.09 -11.57
C GLN A 93 -7.07 21.30 -10.08
N TRP A 94 -7.11 20.22 -9.28
CA TRP A 94 -7.40 20.31 -7.86
C TRP A 94 -6.29 20.94 -7.03
N GLY A 95 -5.02 20.76 -7.39
CA GLY A 95 -3.89 21.36 -6.67
C GLY A 95 -4.03 22.89 -6.56
N PRO A 96 -4.08 23.63 -7.68
CA PRO A 96 -4.26 25.10 -7.66
C PRO A 96 -5.57 25.56 -6.98
N ARG A 97 -6.65 24.77 -7.12
CA ARG A 97 -7.93 25.07 -6.48
C ARG A 97 -7.85 25.00 -4.96
N LEU A 98 -7.23 23.95 -4.43
CA LEU A 98 -7.00 23.79 -2.99
C LEU A 98 -6.08 24.88 -2.43
N GLU A 99 -5.02 25.25 -3.15
CA GLU A 99 -4.15 26.36 -2.73
C GLU A 99 -4.88 27.70 -2.70
N LYS A 100 -5.80 27.94 -3.64
CA LYS A 100 -6.65 29.13 -3.62
C LYS A 100 -7.58 29.13 -2.40
N LEU A 101 -8.21 27.98 -2.09
CA LEU A 101 -9.05 27.83 -0.91
C LEU A 101 -8.22 28.02 0.36
N ARG A 102 -7.02 27.44 0.42
CA ARG A 102 -6.12 27.58 1.56
C ARG A 102 -5.77 29.04 1.85
N ARG A 103 -5.44 29.83 0.83
CA ARG A 103 -5.16 31.27 1.00
C ARG A 103 -6.37 32.04 1.49
N ARG A 104 -7.58 31.68 1.06
CA ARG A 104 -8.83 32.31 1.53
C ARG A 104 -9.14 31.97 2.99
N LEU A 105 -8.64 30.85 3.51
CA LEU A 105 -8.76 30.52 4.94
C LEU A 105 -7.90 31.42 5.84
N ASP A 106 -6.84 32.04 5.31
CA ASP A 106 -6.00 32.96 6.06
C ASP A 106 -6.60 34.38 6.17
N ASP A 107 -7.60 34.70 5.34
CA ASP A 107 -8.30 35.96 5.37
C ASP A 107 -9.61 35.87 6.17
N PRO A 108 -9.74 36.59 7.32
CA PRO A 108 -10.93 36.53 8.16
C PRO A 108 -12.25 36.85 7.43
N ALA A 109 -12.21 37.66 6.37
CA ALA A 109 -13.40 38.00 5.60
C ALA A 109 -13.92 36.87 4.73
N THR A 110 -13.05 35.94 4.31
CA THR A 110 -13.37 34.84 3.39
C THR A 110 -13.22 33.46 4.02
N ALA A 111 -12.64 33.36 5.24
CA ALA A 111 -12.32 32.10 5.89
C ALA A 111 -13.52 31.16 6.08
N ALA A 112 -14.65 31.70 6.56
CA ALA A 112 -15.86 30.91 6.77
C ALA A 112 -16.37 30.30 5.47
N THR A 113 -16.48 31.08 4.41
CA THR A 113 -16.94 30.63 3.09
C THR A 113 -15.96 29.62 2.49
N ALA A 114 -14.64 29.85 2.63
CA ALA A 114 -13.63 28.91 2.14
C ALA A 114 -13.65 27.58 2.89
N ALA A 115 -13.93 27.59 4.19
CA ALA A 115 -14.09 26.38 5.00
C ALA A 115 -15.32 25.57 4.55
N GLU A 116 -16.44 26.22 4.25
CA GLU A 116 -17.62 25.54 3.70
C GLU A 116 -17.33 24.96 2.31
N GLU A 117 -16.75 25.74 1.39
CA GLU A 117 -16.38 25.24 0.07
C GLU A 117 -15.43 24.04 0.14
N LEU A 118 -14.51 24.02 1.13
CA LEU A 118 -13.59 22.90 1.33
C LEU A 118 -14.32 21.65 1.81
N ARG A 119 -15.28 21.82 2.74
CA ARG A 119 -16.11 20.72 3.25
C ARG A 119 -17.04 20.15 2.19
N GLU A 120 -17.50 20.95 1.25
CA GLU A 120 -18.44 20.53 0.19
C GLU A 120 -17.76 19.77 -0.95
N ILE A 121 -16.44 19.59 -0.92
CA ILE A 121 -15.74 18.81 -1.93
C ILE A 121 -16.17 17.34 -1.86
N VAL A 122 -16.78 16.86 -2.94
CA VAL A 122 -17.22 15.46 -3.10
C VAL A 122 -16.63 14.78 -4.33
N ASP A 123 -15.80 15.49 -5.09
CA ASP A 123 -15.17 14.96 -6.30
C ASP A 123 -14.03 13.99 -5.97
N PRO A 124 -14.12 12.70 -6.36
CA PRO A 124 -13.05 11.71 -6.13
C PRO A 124 -11.71 12.11 -6.73
N ALA A 125 -11.69 12.92 -7.80
CA ALA A 125 -10.46 13.40 -8.42
C ALA A 125 -9.66 14.35 -7.51
N ALA A 126 -10.29 14.91 -6.46
CA ALA A 126 -9.62 15.74 -5.47
C ALA A 126 -8.76 14.94 -4.47
N VAL A 127 -9.01 13.63 -4.32
CA VAL A 127 -8.41 12.78 -3.26
C VAL A 127 -6.89 12.87 -3.20
N PRO A 128 -6.13 12.71 -4.31
CA PRO A 128 -4.66 12.80 -4.24
C PRO A 128 -4.16 14.19 -3.81
N SER A 129 -4.84 15.24 -4.26
CA SER A 129 -4.48 16.62 -3.91
C SER A 129 -4.83 16.94 -2.45
N LEU A 130 -5.96 16.47 -1.95
CA LEU A 130 -6.35 16.57 -0.54
C LEU A 130 -5.36 15.84 0.37
N GLY A 131 -4.98 14.60 0.04
CA GLY A 131 -4.00 13.83 0.80
C GLY A 131 -2.64 14.54 0.87
N GLY A 132 -2.16 15.04 -0.28
CA GLY A 132 -0.94 15.84 -0.32
C GLY A 132 -1.05 17.17 0.44
N ALA A 133 -2.24 17.77 0.53
CA ALA A 133 -2.48 18.96 1.33
C ALA A 133 -2.43 18.65 2.83
N VAL A 134 -3.11 17.58 3.31
CA VAL A 134 -3.05 17.16 4.72
C VAL A 134 -1.62 16.96 5.19
N ALA A 135 -0.79 16.30 4.39
CA ALA A 135 0.60 15.99 4.75
C ALA A 135 1.48 17.24 4.91
N ARG A 136 1.15 18.36 4.24
CA ARG A 136 1.95 19.59 4.24
C ARG A 136 1.34 20.71 5.08
N GLU A 137 0.09 20.61 5.48
CA GLU A 137 -0.64 21.65 6.18
C GLU A 137 -0.15 21.80 7.63
N PRO A 138 0.36 22.96 8.05
CA PRO A 138 0.83 23.17 9.41
C PRO A 138 -0.32 23.43 10.41
N VAL A 139 -1.46 23.97 9.95
CA VAL A 139 -2.56 24.41 10.81
C VAL A 139 -3.50 23.24 11.11
N PRO A 140 -3.64 22.79 12.38
CA PRO A 140 -4.47 21.63 12.74
C PRO A 140 -5.93 21.77 12.29
N GLN A 141 -6.50 22.93 12.40
CA GLN A 141 -7.89 23.18 12.02
C GLN A 141 -8.12 23.00 10.51
N VAL A 142 -7.17 23.44 9.69
CA VAL A 142 -7.24 23.25 8.23
C VAL A 142 -7.07 21.78 7.87
N ARG A 143 -6.17 21.06 8.57
CA ARG A 143 -6.07 19.58 8.43
C ARG A 143 -7.40 18.90 8.73
N ALA A 144 -8.11 19.35 9.78
CA ALA A 144 -9.42 18.78 10.12
C ALA A 144 -10.45 18.99 8.99
N PHE A 145 -10.48 20.14 8.33
CA PHE A 145 -11.35 20.36 7.17
C PHE A 145 -10.99 19.49 5.97
N LEU A 146 -9.70 19.32 5.70
CA LEU A 146 -9.21 18.45 4.62
C LEU A 146 -9.58 16.98 4.88
N LEU A 147 -9.43 16.50 6.12
CA LEU A 147 -9.85 15.16 6.54
C LEU A 147 -11.36 14.98 6.45
N GLU A 148 -12.14 16.01 6.77
CA GLU A 148 -13.58 16.00 6.62
C GLU A 148 -14.00 15.89 5.16
N ALA A 149 -13.35 16.61 4.25
CA ALA A 149 -13.59 16.49 2.81
C ALA A 149 -13.27 15.08 2.30
N LEU A 150 -12.13 14.49 2.70
CA LEU A 150 -11.79 13.11 2.38
C LEU A 150 -12.84 12.12 2.90
N ALA A 151 -13.30 12.29 4.13
CA ALA A 151 -14.34 11.45 4.74
C ALA A 151 -15.67 11.57 3.97
N ARG A 152 -16.04 12.75 3.53
CA ARG A 152 -17.25 13.01 2.73
C ARG A 152 -17.17 12.38 1.34
N ILE A 153 -16.00 12.41 0.69
CA ILE A 153 -15.77 11.70 -0.57
C ILE A 153 -15.95 10.19 -0.38
N GLY A 154 -15.43 9.61 0.70
CA GLY A 154 -15.70 8.25 1.14
C GLY A 154 -15.24 7.14 0.19
N THR A 155 -14.46 7.45 -0.86
CA THR A 155 -13.90 6.42 -1.75
C THR A 155 -12.84 5.58 -1.03
N PRO A 156 -12.55 4.35 -1.49
CA PRO A 156 -11.50 3.53 -0.90
C PRO A 156 -10.16 4.26 -0.80
N ASP A 157 -9.79 5.04 -1.80
CA ASP A 157 -8.54 5.83 -1.81
C ASP A 157 -8.58 6.96 -0.77
N ALA A 158 -9.72 7.64 -0.59
CA ALA A 158 -9.89 8.67 0.43
C ALA A 158 -9.77 8.04 1.84
N ILE A 159 -10.41 6.90 2.07
CA ILE A 159 -10.32 6.16 3.33
C ILE A 159 -8.89 5.69 3.59
N ALA A 160 -8.19 5.18 2.58
CA ALA A 160 -6.78 4.78 2.71
C ALA A 160 -5.89 5.94 3.16
N ILE A 161 -6.11 7.16 2.64
CA ILE A 161 -5.39 8.37 3.08
C ILE A 161 -5.73 8.69 4.54
N ILE A 162 -7.00 8.65 4.95
CA ILE A 162 -7.37 8.92 6.34
C ILE A 162 -6.72 7.89 7.29
N VAL A 163 -6.72 6.60 6.92
CA VAL A 163 -6.04 5.54 7.69
C VAL A 163 -4.55 5.81 7.77
N GLN A 164 -3.91 6.20 6.66
CA GLN A 164 -2.50 6.56 6.66
C GLN A 164 -2.23 7.73 7.62
N VAL A 165 -3.05 8.77 7.62
CA VAL A 165 -2.94 9.90 8.55
C VAL A 165 -3.11 9.45 10.00
N ALA A 166 -4.08 8.58 10.28
CA ALA A 166 -4.32 8.04 11.64
C ALA A 166 -3.12 7.27 12.19
N ILE A 167 -2.33 6.64 11.32
CA ILE A 167 -1.18 5.83 11.73
C ILE A 167 0.14 6.63 11.65
N ASP A 168 0.36 7.36 10.56
CA ASP A 168 1.69 7.85 10.18
C ASP A 168 1.90 9.36 10.50
N HIS A 169 0.83 10.12 10.77
CA HIS A 169 0.98 11.55 11.04
C HIS A 169 1.74 11.81 12.35
N THR A 170 2.66 12.78 12.34
CA THR A 170 3.50 13.10 13.49
C THR A 170 2.74 13.70 14.66
N ASP A 171 1.76 14.56 14.36
CA ASP A 171 0.90 15.21 15.34
C ASP A 171 -0.20 14.27 15.85
N PRO A 172 -0.27 13.99 17.18
CA PRO A 172 -1.25 13.08 17.75
C PRO A 172 -2.69 13.56 17.61
N ASP A 173 -2.92 14.87 17.67
CA ASP A 173 -4.28 15.44 17.56
C ASP A 173 -4.84 15.24 16.14
N THR A 174 -3.98 15.33 15.13
CA THR A 174 -4.35 15.04 13.76
C THR A 174 -4.66 13.54 13.56
N ARG A 175 -3.90 12.65 14.23
CA ARG A 175 -4.21 11.21 14.20
C ARG A 175 -5.57 10.93 14.83
N LEU A 176 -5.85 11.54 15.97
CA LEU A 176 -7.16 11.42 16.65
C LEU A 176 -8.29 11.92 15.75
N THR A 177 -8.16 13.10 15.15
CA THR A 177 -9.13 13.65 14.20
C THR A 177 -9.37 12.68 13.03
N ALA A 178 -8.32 12.04 12.50
CA ALA A 178 -8.47 11.05 11.43
C ALA A 178 -9.29 9.83 11.90
N VAL A 179 -9.05 9.32 13.12
CA VAL A 179 -9.82 8.23 13.71
C VAL A 179 -11.30 8.62 13.89
N GLU A 180 -11.58 9.84 14.35
CA GLU A 180 -12.95 10.37 14.44
C GLU A 180 -13.66 10.40 13.08
N ARG A 181 -12.95 10.79 12.00
CA ARG A 181 -13.51 10.77 10.65
C ARG A 181 -13.79 9.34 10.19
N LEU A 182 -12.91 8.37 10.47
CA LEU A 182 -13.14 6.96 10.18
C LEU A 182 -14.37 6.42 10.94
N GLN A 183 -14.55 6.83 12.20
CA GLN A 183 -15.73 6.48 12.99
C GLN A 183 -17.02 7.00 12.33
N ALA A 184 -17.00 8.21 11.80
CA ALA A 184 -18.18 8.84 11.18
C ALA A 184 -18.55 8.21 9.82
N VAL A 185 -17.56 7.80 9.02
CA VAL A 185 -17.79 7.18 7.69
C VAL A 185 -18.23 5.73 7.80
N GLY A 186 -17.80 5.03 8.85
CA GLY A 186 -18.06 3.62 9.08
C GLY A 186 -16.76 2.88 9.40
N PRO A 187 -16.53 2.54 10.67
CA PRO A 187 -15.22 2.07 11.15
C PRO A 187 -14.75 0.78 10.49
N ARG A 188 -15.67 -0.11 10.06
CA ARG A 188 -15.32 -1.40 9.44
C ARG A 188 -14.57 -1.26 8.10
N ILE A 189 -14.73 -0.15 7.40
CA ILE A 189 -14.04 0.07 6.11
C ILE A 189 -12.53 0.20 6.33
N ALA A 190 -12.11 0.76 7.47
CA ALA A 190 -10.71 0.96 7.82
C ALA A 190 -10.04 -0.31 8.39
N GLU A 191 -10.81 -1.29 8.87
CA GLU A 191 -10.31 -2.46 9.59
C GLU A 191 -9.22 -3.23 8.86
N PRO A 192 -9.35 -3.60 7.57
CA PRO A 192 -8.32 -4.37 6.87
C PRO A 192 -6.97 -3.63 6.80
N ALA A 193 -7.01 -2.31 6.58
CA ALA A 193 -5.79 -1.51 6.47
C ALA A 193 -5.12 -1.30 7.83
N LEU A 194 -5.90 -1.11 8.90
CA LEU A 194 -5.39 -1.00 10.27
C LEU A 194 -4.81 -2.34 10.75
N VAL A 195 -5.48 -3.46 10.46
CA VAL A 195 -4.97 -4.81 10.79
C VAL A 195 -3.66 -5.10 10.04
N ALA A 196 -3.56 -4.73 8.77
CA ALA A 196 -2.31 -4.89 8.01
C ALA A 196 -1.13 -4.12 8.64
N ALA A 197 -1.39 -2.98 9.27
CA ALA A 197 -0.37 -2.19 9.95
C ALA A 197 0.16 -2.82 11.24
N LEU A 198 -0.57 -3.77 11.87
CA LEU A 198 -0.09 -4.53 13.02
C LEU A 198 1.08 -5.47 12.68
N GLY A 199 1.19 -5.93 11.43
CA GLY A 199 2.22 -6.87 10.99
C GLY A 199 3.54 -6.22 10.53
N GLY A 200 3.67 -4.89 10.61
CA GLY A 200 4.85 -4.17 10.12
C GLY A 200 6.08 -4.25 11.05
N PRO A 201 7.27 -3.94 10.54
CA PRO A 201 8.50 -3.91 11.35
C PRO A 201 8.59 -2.69 12.28
N ASP A 202 7.78 -1.67 12.06
CA ASP A 202 7.76 -0.43 12.84
C ASP A 202 6.78 -0.57 14.03
N ASN A 203 7.36 -0.69 15.23
CA ASN A 203 6.59 -0.85 16.45
C ASN A 203 5.75 0.39 16.80
N ALA A 204 6.20 1.58 16.48
CA ALA A 204 5.43 2.79 16.71
C ALA A 204 4.17 2.82 15.83
N ARG A 205 4.32 2.41 14.58
CA ARG A 205 3.21 2.27 13.64
C ARG A 205 2.21 1.20 14.07
N LEU A 206 2.70 0.06 14.54
CA LEU A 206 1.88 -1.01 15.11
C LEU A 206 1.04 -0.49 16.29
N ASN A 207 1.66 0.18 17.25
CA ASN A 207 0.95 0.70 18.42
C ASN A 207 -0.11 1.74 18.03
N ARG A 208 0.16 2.64 17.08
CA ARG A 208 -0.84 3.61 16.59
C ARG A 208 -2.00 2.93 15.86
N ALA A 209 -1.73 1.87 15.10
CA ALA A 209 -2.79 1.07 14.48
C ALA A 209 -3.65 0.37 15.53
N ALA A 210 -3.04 -0.18 16.58
CA ALA A 210 -3.75 -0.79 17.70
C ALA A 210 -4.62 0.23 18.46
N GLU A 211 -4.10 1.44 18.72
CA GLU A 211 -4.87 2.56 19.30
C GLU A 211 -6.11 2.88 18.45
N ALA A 212 -5.93 3.00 17.12
CA ALA A 212 -7.04 3.27 16.22
C ALA A 212 -8.08 2.15 16.21
N LEU A 213 -7.64 0.87 16.17
CA LEU A 213 -8.52 -0.31 16.23
C LEU A 213 -9.32 -0.34 17.54
N GLY A 214 -8.67 -0.02 18.65
CA GLY A 214 -9.30 0.09 19.96
C GLY A 214 -10.34 1.22 20.00
N ALA A 215 -9.99 2.43 19.57
CA ALA A 215 -10.87 3.58 19.53
C ALA A 215 -12.12 3.34 18.65
N LEU A 216 -11.94 2.67 17.52
CA LEU A 216 -13.02 2.28 16.60
C LEU A 216 -13.82 1.05 17.06
N LYS A 217 -13.41 0.39 18.15
CA LYS A 217 -14.05 -0.83 18.72
C LYS A 217 -14.23 -1.95 17.69
N LEU A 218 -13.21 -2.20 16.87
CA LEU A 218 -13.27 -3.17 15.79
C LEU A 218 -13.07 -4.60 16.32
N VAL A 219 -14.16 -5.28 16.57
CA VAL A 219 -14.18 -6.65 17.15
C VAL A 219 -13.46 -7.66 16.25
N GLY A 220 -13.52 -7.50 14.92
CA GLY A 220 -12.83 -8.39 13.97
C GLY A 220 -11.30 -8.35 14.09
N ALA A 221 -10.75 -7.26 14.64
CA ALA A 221 -9.33 -7.12 14.88
C ALA A 221 -8.81 -7.83 16.16
N THR A 222 -9.69 -8.48 16.92
CA THR A 222 -9.29 -9.08 18.20
C THR A 222 -8.19 -10.14 18.05
N ALA A 223 -8.31 -11.07 17.11
CA ALA A 223 -7.29 -12.10 16.87
C ALA A 223 -5.95 -11.49 16.40
N PRO A 224 -5.91 -10.61 15.38
CA PRO A 224 -4.69 -9.88 15.02
C PRO A 224 -4.05 -9.10 16.18
N LEU A 225 -4.85 -8.48 17.05
CA LEU A 225 -4.34 -7.75 18.22
C LEU A 225 -3.71 -8.69 19.26
N VAL A 226 -4.26 -9.90 19.47
CA VAL A 226 -3.65 -10.92 20.33
C VAL A 226 -2.29 -11.33 19.79
N ASP A 227 -2.16 -11.55 18.49
CA ASP A 227 -0.87 -11.89 17.88
C ASP A 227 0.12 -10.72 17.91
N ALA A 228 -0.37 -9.48 17.94
CA ALA A 228 0.43 -8.27 18.06
C ALA A 228 0.82 -7.89 19.51
N LEU A 229 0.37 -8.62 20.54
CA LEU A 229 0.73 -8.32 21.94
C LEU A 229 2.23 -8.35 22.19
N GLU A 230 2.92 -9.32 21.61
CA GLU A 230 4.38 -9.46 21.68
C GLU A 230 4.94 -9.63 20.26
N THR A 231 5.87 -8.77 19.88
CA THR A 231 6.51 -8.79 18.56
C THR A 231 8.02 -8.93 18.66
N GLU A 232 8.64 -9.69 17.75
CA GLU A 232 10.09 -9.79 17.67
C GLU A 232 10.63 -8.77 16.68
N HIS A 233 11.57 -7.96 17.13
CA HIS A 233 12.26 -6.97 16.30
C HIS A 233 13.74 -7.31 16.21
N VAL A 234 14.33 -7.15 15.01
CA VAL A 234 15.77 -7.29 14.81
C VAL A 234 16.41 -5.93 15.10
N VAL A 235 17.15 -5.88 16.18
CA VAL A 235 17.93 -4.69 16.56
C VAL A 235 19.38 -4.91 16.13
N ILE A 236 19.93 -3.94 15.42
CA ILE A 236 21.35 -3.92 15.08
C ILE A 236 22.06 -3.21 16.24
N ALA A 237 22.64 -3.99 17.15
CA ALA A 237 23.48 -3.45 18.19
C ALA A 237 24.86 -3.09 17.61
N SER A 238 25.16 -1.80 17.54
CA SER A 238 26.51 -1.31 17.33
C SER A 238 27.22 -1.34 18.69
N ASP A 239 28.30 -2.08 18.80
CA ASP A 239 29.12 -2.13 20.02
C ASP A 239 30.00 -0.87 20.21
N GLY A 240 29.65 0.22 19.50
CA GLY A 240 30.35 1.51 19.60
C GLY A 240 31.76 1.53 19.01
N ARG A 241 32.23 0.42 18.42
CA ARG A 241 33.50 0.32 17.75
C ARG A 241 33.37 0.60 16.28
N GLN A 242 34.19 1.46 15.72
CA GLN A 242 34.23 1.71 14.29
C GLN A 242 34.63 0.43 13.55
N ALA A 243 33.87 0.11 12.47
CA ALA A 243 34.22 -1.00 11.61
C ALA A 243 35.67 -0.87 11.10
N GLY A 244 36.51 -1.88 11.39
CA GLY A 244 37.91 -1.88 10.98
C GLY A 244 38.90 -1.61 12.08
N GLN A 245 38.53 -1.32 13.33
CA GLN A 245 39.48 -1.24 14.46
C GLN A 245 39.81 -2.63 14.99
N THR A 246 41.05 -3.06 14.73
CA THR A 246 41.66 -4.24 15.36
C THR A 246 42.19 -3.82 16.72
N SER A 247 41.58 -4.28 17.80
CA SER A 247 42.16 -4.09 19.15
C SER A 247 42.88 -5.34 19.63
N VAL A 248 44.15 -5.20 19.90
CA VAL A 248 44.95 -6.25 20.54
C VAL A 248 44.90 -5.97 22.04
N ALA A 249 44.28 -6.83 22.82
CA ALA A 249 44.29 -6.75 24.27
C ALA A 249 45.37 -7.66 24.80
N PHE A 250 46.45 -7.09 25.35
CA PHE A 250 47.45 -7.84 26.09
C PHE A 250 46.97 -8.00 27.54
N GLY A 251 46.44 -9.16 27.87
CA GLY A 251 46.08 -9.52 29.24
C GLY A 251 47.26 -10.24 29.90
N ASN A 252 47.62 -9.82 31.14
CA ASN A 252 48.74 -10.33 31.91
C ASN A 252 48.58 -11.79 32.42
N ALA A 253 47.62 -12.54 31.87
CA ALA A 253 47.31 -13.94 32.18
C ALA A 253 47.20 -14.80 30.92
N GLY A 254 48.18 -14.78 30.04
CA GLY A 254 48.48 -15.86 29.09
C GLY A 254 47.39 -16.25 28.06
N GLY A 255 46.55 -15.32 27.65
CA GLY A 255 45.56 -15.56 26.60
C GLY A 255 45.68 -14.52 25.50
N GLU A 256 46.32 -14.86 24.38
CA GLU A 256 46.31 -14.06 23.15
C GLU A 256 44.96 -14.17 22.47
N GLY A 257 44.11 -13.18 22.68
CA GLY A 257 42.83 -13.08 21.98
C GLY A 257 42.89 -12.05 20.86
N LEU A 258 43.11 -12.47 19.64
CA LEU A 258 42.95 -11.63 18.46
C LEU A 258 41.46 -11.42 18.20
N SER A 259 40.91 -10.29 18.61
CA SER A 259 39.50 -9.95 18.29
C SER A 259 39.48 -9.18 16.96
N LEU A 260 39.26 -9.89 15.88
CA LEU A 260 38.98 -9.31 14.56
C LEU A 260 37.61 -8.67 14.59
N GLY A 261 37.59 -7.36 14.35
CA GLY A 261 36.48 -6.43 14.24
C GLY A 261 35.05 -6.97 14.30
N GLY A 262 34.37 -6.66 15.40
CA GLY A 262 32.95 -6.96 15.53
C GLY A 262 32.14 -6.11 14.55
N GLY A 263 31.62 -6.73 13.50
CA GLY A 263 30.58 -6.10 12.69
C GLY A 263 29.29 -5.96 13.52
N PRO A 264 28.32 -5.16 13.06
CA PRO A 264 27.09 -4.92 13.79
C PRO A 264 26.39 -6.26 14.10
N LYS A 265 26.22 -6.56 15.39
CA LYS A 265 25.55 -7.79 15.84
C LYS A 265 24.06 -7.61 15.73
N LYS A 266 23.39 -8.46 14.95
CA LYS A 266 21.92 -8.52 14.88
C LYS A 266 21.43 -9.30 16.12
N GLY A 267 20.71 -8.60 17.01
CA GLY A 267 20.00 -9.21 18.14
C GLY A 267 18.51 -9.23 17.88
N LYS A 268 17.79 -10.24 18.37
CA LYS A 268 16.33 -10.26 18.42
C LYS A 268 15.88 -9.77 19.78
N VAL A 269 14.98 -8.76 19.79
CA VAL A 269 14.38 -8.23 21.01
C VAL A 269 12.87 -8.46 20.92
N ARG A 270 12.27 -8.99 21.97
CA ARG A 270 10.82 -9.08 22.12
C ARG A 270 10.32 -7.79 22.76
N LEU A 271 9.36 -7.15 22.10
CA LEU A 271 8.70 -5.97 22.60
C LEU A 271 7.25 -6.30 22.94
N ARG A 272 6.78 -5.78 24.08
CA ARG A 272 5.39 -5.79 24.48
C ARG A 272 4.70 -4.53 23.96
N ASN A 273 3.54 -4.70 23.35
CA ASN A 273 2.81 -3.62 22.70
C ASN A 273 1.62 -3.22 23.58
N GLU A 274 1.84 -2.25 24.45
CA GLU A 274 0.83 -1.79 25.42
C GLU A 274 -0.45 -1.29 24.76
N ALA A 275 -0.35 -0.64 23.61
CA ALA A 275 -1.51 -0.19 22.85
C ALA A 275 -2.37 -1.37 22.35
N ALA A 276 -1.73 -2.49 21.97
CA ALA A 276 -2.47 -3.69 21.56
C ALA A 276 -3.23 -4.30 22.75
N LEU A 277 -2.62 -4.33 23.95
CA LEU A 277 -3.29 -4.79 25.16
C LEU A 277 -4.46 -3.86 25.54
N ALA A 278 -4.24 -2.54 25.53
CA ALA A 278 -5.28 -1.57 25.83
C ALA A 278 -6.47 -1.66 24.86
N ALA A 279 -6.17 -1.84 23.54
CA ALA A 279 -7.19 -2.03 22.52
C ALA A 279 -8.01 -3.30 22.77
N LEU A 280 -7.35 -4.43 23.09
CA LEU A 280 -8.02 -5.68 23.43
C LEU A 280 -8.96 -5.53 24.63
N VAL A 281 -8.50 -4.93 25.71
CA VAL A 281 -9.32 -4.67 26.91
C VAL A 281 -10.52 -3.79 26.54
N HIS A 282 -10.29 -2.74 25.75
CA HIS A 282 -11.36 -1.82 25.35
C HIS A 282 -12.41 -2.47 24.45
N ILE A 283 -11.98 -3.32 23.51
CA ILE A 283 -12.87 -4.01 22.57
C ILE A 283 -13.64 -5.15 23.23
N THR A 284 -12.97 -5.94 24.08
CA THR A 284 -13.51 -7.21 24.59
C THR A 284 -14.10 -7.11 25.98
N GLY A 285 -13.68 -6.11 26.75
CA GLY A 285 -13.99 -6.00 28.19
C GLY A 285 -13.29 -7.05 29.05
N GLN A 286 -12.35 -7.85 28.47
CA GLN A 286 -11.55 -8.86 29.18
C GLN A 286 -10.14 -8.34 29.39
N ASP A 287 -9.51 -8.73 30.49
CA ASP A 287 -8.11 -8.42 30.78
C ASP A 287 -7.37 -9.68 31.23
N PHE A 288 -6.68 -10.31 30.29
CA PHE A 288 -5.75 -11.41 30.58
C PHE A 288 -4.30 -10.94 30.61
N GLN A 289 -4.08 -9.63 30.59
CA GLN A 289 -2.74 -9.02 30.56
C GLN A 289 -1.88 -9.61 29.41
N TRP A 290 -0.64 -9.97 29.69
CA TRP A 290 0.31 -10.54 28.73
C TRP A 290 0.19 -12.05 28.56
N ASN A 291 -0.90 -12.66 29.04
CA ASN A 291 -1.11 -14.11 28.97
C ASN A 291 -1.69 -14.50 27.59
N LEU A 292 -0.81 -14.64 26.58
CA LEU A 292 -1.22 -15.07 25.22
C LEU A 292 -2.05 -16.38 25.22
N PRO A 293 -1.68 -17.44 25.97
CA PRO A 293 -2.50 -18.65 26.04
C PRO A 293 -3.93 -18.38 26.52
N ALA A 294 -4.12 -17.52 27.52
CA ALA A 294 -5.44 -17.18 28.01
C ALA A 294 -6.27 -16.42 26.97
N TRP A 295 -5.66 -15.45 26.26
CA TRP A 295 -6.30 -14.75 25.17
C TRP A 295 -6.74 -15.69 24.06
N ARG A 296 -5.85 -16.60 23.61
CA ARG A 296 -6.16 -17.59 22.56
C ARG A 296 -7.26 -18.57 22.99
N HIS A 297 -7.22 -19.04 24.22
CA HIS A 297 -8.28 -19.90 24.76
C HIS A 297 -9.64 -19.20 24.76
N TRP A 298 -9.66 -17.96 25.21
CA TRP A 298 -10.87 -17.15 25.23
C TRP A 298 -11.42 -16.90 23.81
N LEU A 299 -10.58 -16.58 22.82
CA LEU A 299 -10.97 -16.43 21.41
C LEU A 299 -11.59 -17.74 20.87
N ALA A 300 -10.92 -18.86 21.07
CA ALA A 300 -11.41 -20.16 20.60
C ALA A 300 -12.76 -20.55 21.23
N SER A 301 -12.98 -20.21 22.51
CA SER A 301 -14.26 -20.45 23.17
C SER A 301 -15.41 -19.64 22.57
N ARG A 302 -15.15 -18.44 22.06
CA ARG A 302 -16.15 -17.60 21.41
C ARG A 302 -16.49 -18.06 19.99
N GLU A 303 -15.49 -18.52 19.23
CA GLU A 303 -15.70 -19.08 17.89
C GLU A 303 -16.57 -20.36 17.95
N LEU A 304 -16.34 -21.20 18.95
CA LEU A 304 -17.14 -22.40 19.19
C LEU A 304 -18.58 -22.09 19.63
N ALA A 305 -18.79 -20.94 20.31
CA ALA A 305 -20.12 -20.49 20.75
C ALA A 305 -20.90 -19.76 19.68
N ALA A 306 -20.29 -19.39 18.56
CA ALA A 306 -21.01 -18.79 17.43
C ALA A 306 -21.93 -19.84 16.77
N PRO A 307 -23.24 -19.57 16.61
CA PRO A 307 -24.13 -20.52 15.96
C PRO A 307 -23.68 -20.77 14.51
N VAL A 308 -23.35 -22.02 14.20
CA VAL A 308 -23.05 -22.43 12.81
C VAL A 308 -24.33 -22.29 12.00
N ASP A 309 -24.40 -21.32 11.11
CA ASP A 309 -25.54 -21.20 10.18
C ASP A 309 -25.45 -22.30 9.12
N LEU A 310 -26.08 -23.42 9.42
CA LEU A 310 -26.15 -24.60 8.53
C LEU A 310 -27.01 -24.35 7.25
N ARG A 311 -27.60 -23.17 7.09
CA ARG A 311 -28.44 -22.83 5.93
C ARG A 311 -27.67 -22.36 4.69
N ARG A 312 -26.34 -22.16 4.79
CA ARG A 312 -25.50 -21.71 3.67
C ARG A 312 -24.91 -22.82 2.80
N SER A 313 -25.26 -24.07 3.01
CA SER A 313 -24.79 -25.22 2.20
C SER A 313 -25.92 -25.84 1.38
N ARG A 314 -26.55 -25.06 0.50
CA ARG A 314 -27.34 -25.58 -0.61
C ARG A 314 -27.14 -24.73 -1.85
#